data_ec9dcd4d24d4ae2d6661b33476f22fff
#
_entry.id   ec9dcd4d24d4ae2d6661b33476f22fff
#
_cell.length_a   1.000
_cell.length_b   1.000
_cell.length_c   1.000
_cell.angle_alpha   90.00
_cell.angle_beta   90.00
_cell.angle_gamma   90.00
#
_symmetry.space_group_name_H-M   'P 1'
#
loop_
_entity.id
_entity.type
_entity.pdbx_description
1 polymer ?
#
loop_
_entity_poly.entity_id
_entity_poly.type
_entity_poly.pdbx_seq_one_letter_code
_entity_poly.pdbx_strand_id
1 'polypeptide(L)'
;VAPHGNPWRIGIETPNFQRGDVEQIVSLRDVGIATSGDYRNYIEHNGNRYSHTIDPRNGYPINHNLGSVTVIHESTAIADAWATAFMVLGAERSFQLSKENNLSGILITREGANYISTVFGEMQSNLTK
;
A
#
# COMPACT_ATOMS: atom_id res chain seq x y z
N VAL A 1 16.03 -3.90 -14.29
CA VAL A 1 15.13 -3.99 -15.46
C VAL A 1 14.73 -5.43 -15.70
N ALA A 2 13.57 -5.65 -16.28
CA ALA A 2 13.11 -6.97 -16.71
C ALA A 2 14.01 -7.51 -17.85
N PRO A 3 13.98 -8.83 -18.13
CA PRO A 3 14.60 -9.38 -19.32
C PRO A 3 14.25 -8.57 -20.56
N HIS A 4 15.20 -8.38 -21.45
CA HIS A 4 15.08 -7.55 -22.67
C HIS A 4 15.04 -6.03 -22.44
N GLY A 5 15.41 -5.52 -21.27
CA GLY A 5 15.57 -4.09 -20.98
C GLY A 5 14.28 -3.31 -20.76
N ASN A 6 13.12 -3.97 -20.70
CA ASN A 6 11.85 -3.34 -20.41
C ASN A 6 11.69 -3.02 -18.92
N PRO A 7 10.82 -2.06 -18.54
CA PRO A 7 10.40 -1.91 -17.15
C PRO A 7 9.68 -3.16 -16.64
N TRP A 8 9.77 -3.42 -15.34
CA TRP A 8 8.96 -4.43 -14.69
C TRP A 8 7.50 -3.96 -14.63
N ARG A 9 6.58 -4.85 -15.02
CA ARG A 9 5.14 -4.63 -14.82
C ARG A 9 4.71 -5.37 -13.57
N ILE A 10 4.26 -4.63 -12.58
CA ILE A 10 3.90 -5.14 -11.26
C ILE A 10 2.43 -4.86 -11.01
N GLY A 11 1.65 -5.90 -10.69
CA GLY A 11 0.27 -5.77 -10.24
C GLY A 11 0.21 -5.40 -8.76
N ILE A 12 -0.53 -4.35 -8.45
CA ILE A 12 -0.90 -4.01 -7.07
C ILE A 12 -2.25 -4.65 -6.80
N GLU A 13 -2.29 -5.56 -5.84
CA GLU A 13 -3.50 -6.31 -5.54
C GLU A 13 -4.57 -5.45 -4.88
N THR A 14 -5.83 -5.74 -5.21
CA THR A 14 -6.98 -5.27 -4.45
C THR A 14 -6.92 -5.81 -3.04
N PRO A 15 -7.06 -4.98 -1.98
CA PRO A 15 -6.97 -5.44 -0.59
C PRO A 15 -8.25 -6.17 -0.14
N ASN A 16 -8.63 -7.20 -0.90
CA ASN A 16 -9.71 -8.13 -0.60
C ASN A 16 -9.12 -9.47 -0.12
N PHE A 17 -9.99 -10.39 0.28
CA PHE A 17 -9.59 -11.72 0.75
C PHE A 17 -9.45 -12.75 -0.39
N GLN A 18 -9.77 -12.37 -1.61
CA GLN A 18 -9.56 -13.17 -2.81
C GLN A 18 -8.15 -12.91 -3.34
N ARG A 19 -7.45 -13.98 -3.74
CA ARG A 19 -6.11 -13.83 -4.29
C ARG A 19 -6.19 -13.54 -5.78
N GLY A 20 -5.34 -12.61 -6.25
CA GLY A 20 -5.09 -12.40 -7.66
C GLY A 20 -5.88 -11.28 -8.31
N ASP A 21 -6.78 -10.62 -7.59
CA ASP A 21 -7.42 -9.42 -8.11
C ASP A 21 -6.41 -8.27 -8.13
N VAL A 22 -6.24 -7.66 -9.30
CA VAL A 22 -5.30 -6.56 -9.51
C VAL A 22 -6.07 -5.25 -9.60
N GLU A 23 -5.78 -4.34 -8.69
CA GLU A 23 -6.36 -2.99 -8.65
C GLU A 23 -5.67 -2.06 -9.65
N GLN A 24 -4.34 -2.11 -9.69
CA GLN A 24 -3.51 -1.24 -10.54
C GLN A 24 -2.31 -2.01 -11.09
N ILE A 25 -1.83 -1.61 -12.26
CA ILE A 25 -0.57 -2.08 -12.82
C ILE A 25 0.40 -0.91 -12.91
N VAL A 26 1.60 -1.09 -12.38
CA VAL A 26 2.68 -0.11 -12.42
C VAL A 26 3.86 -0.62 -13.23
N SER A 27 4.48 0.27 -13.99
CA SER A 27 5.71 0.00 -14.73
C SER A 27 6.89 0.65 -14.02
N LEU A 28 7.83 -0.14 -13.54
CA LEU A 28 8.95 0.33 -12.72
C LEU A 28 10.31 -0.08 -13.30
N ARG A 29 11.27 0.83 -13.21
CA ARG A 29 12.67 0.63 -13.59
C ARG A 29 13.58 1.21 -12.52
N ASP A 30 14.53 0.40 -12.06
CA ASP A 30 15.63 0.81 -11.17
C ASP A 30 15.18 1.48 -9.85
N VAL A 31 14.00 1.09 -9.36
CA VAL A 31 13.45 1.52 -8.06
C VAL A 31 12.91 0.31 -7.30
N GLY A 32 12.90 0.43 -5.98
CA GLY A 32 12.25 -0.52 -5.09
C GLY A 32 10.75 -0.24 -4.95
N ILE A 33 9.98 -1.26 -4.66
CA ILE A 33 8.56 -1.19 -4.36
C ILE A 33 8.28 -2.05 -3.14
N ALA A 34 7.44 -1.56 -2.24
CA ALA A 34 6.94 -2.34 -1.11
C ALA A 34 5.46 -2.05 -0.86
N THR A 35 4.74 -3.06 -0.43
CA THR A 35 3.31 -2.96 -0.11
C THR A 35 3.04 -3.53 1.27
N SER A 36 2.41 -2.75 2.12
CA SER A 36 1.81 -3.18 3.38
C SER A 36 0.30 -3.23 3.25
N GLY A 37 -0.33 -4.23 3.86
CA GLY A 37 -1.79 -4.39 3.81
C GLY A 37 -2.32 -5.20 4.99
N ASP A 38 -3.59 -5.02 5.31
CA ASP A 38 -4.26 -5.68 6.44
C ASP A 38 -5.06 -6.93 6.04
N TYR A 39 -5.08 -7.27 4.75
CA TYR A 39 -5.98 -8.28 4.18
C TYR A 39 -5.38 -9.70 4.12
N ARG A 40 -4.06 -9.86 4.24
CA ARG A 40 -3.40 -11.17 4.18
C ARG A 40 -3.10 -11.76 5.56
N ASN A 41 -2.68 -10.91 6.48
CA ASN A 41 -2.29 -11.30 7.83
C ASN A 41 -3.24 -10.65 8.83
N TYR A 42 -4.20 -11.40 9.30
CA TYR A 42 -5.18 -10.97 10.29
C TYR A 42 -5.41 -12.07 11.31
N ILE A 43 -5.93 -11.69 12.46
CA ILE A 43 -6.35 -12.61 13.53
C ILE A 43 -7.87 -12.53 13.63
N GLU A 44 -8.53 -13.68 13.66
CA GLU A 44 -9.96 -13.75 13.96
C GLU A 44 -10.17 -14.09 15.43
N HIS A 45 -10.94 -13.27 16.13
CA HIS A 45 -11.34 -13.51 17.50
C HIS A 45 -12.79 -13.09 17.72
N ASN A 46 -13.62 -14.01 18.24
CA ASN A 46 -15.06 -13.79 18.47
C ASN A 46 -15.81 -13.24 17.24
N GLY A 47 -15.49 -13.76 16.05
CA GLY A 47 -16.12 -13.33 14.79
C GLY A 47 -15.66 -11.98 14.24
N ASN A 48 -14.73 -11.32 14.91
CA ASN A 48 -14.10 -10.07 14.46
C ASN A 48 -12.70 -10.32 13.89
N ARG A 49 -12.35 -9.59 12.84
CA ARG A 49 -11.02 -9.59 12.25
C ARG A 49 -10.20 -8.42 12.77
N TYR A 50 -8.99 -8.73 13.16
CA TYR A 50 -8.02 -7.77 13.67
C TYR A 50 -6.79 -7.79 12.77
N SER A 51 -6.33 -6.61 12.34
CA SER A 51 -5.07 -6.49 11.63
C SER A 51 -3.90 -7.01 12.48
N HIS A 52 -2.91 -7.62 11.83
CA HIS A 52 -1.66 -7.98 12.49
C HIS A 52 -0.80 -6.75 12.81
N THR A 53 -1.08 -5.61 12.18
CA THR A 53 -0.38 -4.34 12.41
C THR A 53 -0.90 -3.68 13.67
N ILE A 54 -0.01 -3.41 14.60
CA ILE A 54 -0.32 -2.77 15.88
C ILE A 54 0.06 -1.30 15.82
N ASP A 55 -0.84 -0.43 16.28
CA ASP A 55 -0.55 0.98 16.49
C ASP A 55 0.27 1.16 17.77
N PRO A 56 1.53 1.61 17.69
CA PRO A 56 2.41 1.75 18.84
C PRO A 56 1.96 2.84 19.83
N ARG A 57 1.06 3.73 19.40
CA ARG A 57 0.54 4.82 20.25
C ARG A 57 -0.44 4.32 21.32
N ASN A 58 -1.12 3.21 21.05
CA ASN A 58 -2.15 2.66 21.94
C ASN A 58 -2.01 1.16 22.20
N GLY A 59 -1.15 0.43 21.44
CA GLY A 59 -0.92 -0.99 21.60
C GLY A 59 -2.04 -1.89 21.06
N TYR A 60 -2.98 -1.34 20.27
CA TYR A 60 -4.07 -2.10 19.66
C TYR A 60 -3.87 -2.27 18.16
N PRO A 61 -4.49 -3.30 17.55
CA PRO A 61 -4.58 -3.43 16.10
C PRO A 61 -5.17 -2.17 15.46
N ILE A 62 -4.61 -1.76 14.31
CA ILE A 62 -5.16 -0.64 13.54
C ILE A 62 -6.63 -0.92 13.19
N ASN A 63 -7.44 0.14 13.22
CA ASN A 63 -8.88 0.07 12.93
C ASN A 63 -9.31 1.29 12.12
N HIS A 64 -9.04 1.27 10.82
CA HIS A 64 -9.44 2.29 9.85
C HIS A 64 -9.69 1.64 8.48
N ASN A 65 -10.16 2.41 7.51
CA ASN A 65 -10.54 1.91 6.18
C ASN A 65 -9.37 1.73 5.19
N LEU A 66 -8.14 2.10 5.54
CA LEU A 66 -6.97 1.91 4.68
C LEU A 66 -6.64 0.41 4.60
N GLY A 67 -6.78 -0.15 3.41
CA GLY A 67 -6.60 -1.59 3.16
C GLY A 67 -5.20 -1.96 2.72
N SER A 68 -4.55 -1.09 1.92
CA SER A 68 -3.15 -1.28 1.53
C SER A 68 -2.46 0.03 1.20
N VAL A 69 -1.14 0.01 1.32
CA VAL A 69 -0.23 1.09 0.94
C VAL A 69 0.90 0.51 0.12
N THR A 70 1.10 1.04 -1.06
CA THR A 70 2.27 0.74 -1.89
C THR A 70 3.13 1.98 -2.00
N VAL A 71 4.42 1.86 -1.72
CA VAL A 71 5.41 2.93 -1.82
C VAL A 71 6.50 2.52 -2.80
N ILE A 72 6.93 3.44 -3.66
CA ILE A 72 8.12 3.31 -4.49
C ILE A 72 9.23 4.22 -3.96
N HIS A 73 10.46 3.72 -3.95
CA HIS A 73 11.64 4.45 -3.50
C HIS A 73 12.89 3.81 -4.09
N GLU A 74 13.99 4.54 -4.20
CA GLU A 74 15.29 3.99 -4.63
C GLU A 74 15.75 2.83 -3.71
N SER A 75 15.49 2.96 -2.41
CA SER A 75 15.73 1.91 -1.41
C SER A 75 14.43 1.16 -1.09
N THR A 76 14.39 -0.14 -1.34
CA THR A 76 13.26 -1.01 -0.98
C THR A 76 13.02 -1.06 0.53
N ALA A 77 14.08 -1.01 1.34
CA ALA A 77 13.95 -0.97 2.80
C ALA A 77 13.24 0.31 3.29
N ILE A 78 13.52 1.44 2.66
CA ILE A 78 12.82 2.71 2.96
C ILE A 78 11.37 2.66 2.47
N ALA A 79 11.12 2.10 1.29
CA ALA A 79 9.76 1.91 0.78
C ALA A 79 8.93 1.04 1.75
N ASP A 80 9.49 -0.05 2.25
CA ASP A 80 8.84 -0.97 3.19
C ASP A 80 8.55 -0.29 4.54
N ALA A 81 9.50 0.47 5.08
CA ALA A 81 9.32 1.22 6.32
C ALA A 81 8.18 2.25 6.20
N TRP A 82 8.14 3.01 5.11
CA TRP A 82 7.07 3.99 4.88
C TRP A 82 5.72 3.32 4.64
N ALA A 83 5.66 2.24 3.87
CA ALA A 83 4.42 1.51 3.65
C ALA A 83 3.82 1.01 4.97
N THR A 84 4.64 0.48 5.88
CA THR A 84 4.21 0.04 7.22
C THR A 84 3.78 1.22 8.09
N ALA A 85 4.56 2.31 8.11
CA ALA A 85 4.21 3.51 8.87
C ALA A 85 2.86 4.11 8.41
N PHE A 86 2.63 4.16 7.11
CA PHE A 86 1.39 4.66 6.54
C PHE A 86 0.19 3.77 6.87
N MET A 87 0.38 2.44 6.90
CA MET A 87 -0.66 1.53 7.40
C MET A 87 -1.06 1.81 8.85
N VAL A 88 -0.11 2.19 9.69
CA VAL A 88 -0.41 2.58 11.08
C VAL A 88 -1.17 3.90 11.16
N LEU A 89 -0.77 4.88 10.34
CA LEU A 89 -1.26 6.27 10.42
C LEU A 89 -2.65 6.47 9.77
N GLY A 90 -3.03 5.60 8.83
CA GLY A 90 -4.26 5.73 8.04
C GLY A 90 -4.11 6.69 6.85
N ALA A 91 -5.13 6.74 6.00
CA ALA A 91 -5.05 7.36 4.67
C ALA A 91 -4.76 8.86 4.70
N GLU A 92 -5.49 9.64 5.52
CA GLU A 92 -5.38 11.10 5.54
C GLU A 92 -3.98 11.57 5.96
N ARG A 93 -3.48 11.05 7.09
CA ARG A 93 -2.15 11.41 7.60
C ARG A 93 -1.04 10.93 6.68
N SER A 94 -1.20 9.76 6.08
CA SER A 94 -0.26 9.21 5.11
C SER A 94 -0.15 10.09 3.87
N PHE A 95 -1.28 10.56 3.34
CA PHE A 95 -1.29 11.44 2.18
C PHE A 95 -0.61 12.78 2.47
N GLN A 96 -0.82 13.35 3.66
CA GLN A 96 -0.13 14.57 4.08
C GLN A 96 1.38 14.35 4.16
N LEU A 97 1.83 13.31 4.88
CA LEU A 97 3.25 13.02 5.06
C LEU A 97 3.95 12.65 3.76
N SER A 98 3.24 12.00 2.82
CA SER A 98 3.81 11.68 1.52
C SER A 98 4.24 12.93 0.75
N LYS A 99 3.46 14.02 0.85
CA LYS A 99 3.82 15.31 0.24
C LYS A 99 5.00 15.98 0.97
N GLU A 100 4.98 15.98 2.30
CA GLU A 100 6.03 16.56 3.12
C GLU A 100 7.40 15.89 2.88
N ASN A 101 7.42 14.62 2.51
CA ASN A 101 8.63 13.81 2.32
C ASN A 101 8.90 13.44 0.85
N ASN A 102 8.18 14.02 -0.10
CA ASN A 102 8.31 13.76 -1.55
C ASN A 102 8.26 12.27 -1.90
N LEU A 103 7.37 11.52 -1.25
CA LEU A 103 7.18 10.10 -1.49
C LEU A 103 6.20 9.86 -2.64
N SER A 104 6.33 8.72 -3.28
CA SER A 104 5.47 8.29 -4.38
C SER A 104 4.87 6.92 -4.11
N GLY A 105 3.58 6.76 -4.41
CA GLY A 105 2.89 5.51 -4.14
C GLY A 105 1.39 5.56 -4.34
N ILE A 106 0.70 4.56 -3.80
CA ILE A 106 -0.76 4.40 -3.87
C ILE A 106 -1.28 3.99 -2.49
N LEU A 107 -2.34 4.65 -2.05
CA LEU A 107 -3.19 4.23 -0.93
C LEU A 107 -4.46 3.59 -1.51
N ILE A 108 -4.89 2.45 -0.99
CA ILE A 108 -6.17 1.85 -1.34
C ILE A 108 -7.04 1.76 -0.09
N THR A 109 -8.15 2.51 -0.11
CA THR A 109 -9.12 2.53 0.99
C THR A 109 -10.36 1.72 0.64
N ARG A 110 -11.04 1.20 1.67
CA ARG A 110 -12.33 0.52 1.55
C ARG A 110 -13.45 1.50 1.82
N GLU A 111 -14.40 1.57 0.90
CA GLU A 111 -15.64 2.34 1.07
C GLU A 111 -16.85 1.43 0.80
N GLY A 112 -17.39 0.85 1.85
CA GLY A 112 -18.41 -0.18 1.74
C GLY A 112 -17.86 -1.42 1.00
N ALA A 113 -18.46 -1.76 -0.15
CA ALA A 113 -18.03 -2.85 -1.00
C ALA A 113 -16.98 -2.44 -2.05
N ASN A 114 -16.63 -1.16 -2.13
CA ASN A 114 -15.74 -0.61 -3.15
C ASN A 114 -14.33 -0.33 -2.59
N TYR A 115 -13.38 -0.21 -3.53
CA TYR A 115 -12.00 0.17 -3.25
C TYR A 115 -11.69 1.47 -3.98
N ILE A 116 -11.05 2.41 -3.28
CA ILE A 116 -10.65 3.69 -3.86
C ILE A 116 -9.15 3.81 -3.80
N SER A 117 -8.55 3.96 -4.98
CA SER A 117 -7.11 4.14 -5.14
C SER A 117 -6.77 5.63 -5.16
N THR A 118 -5.96 6.08 -4.22
CA THR A 118 -5.42 7.45 -4.17
C THR A 118 -3.92 7.42 -4.45
N VAL A 119 -3.54 7.98 -5.58
CA VAL A 119 -2.14 8.08 -6.01
C VAL A 119 -1.49 9.32 -5.43
N PHE A 120 -0.23 9.21 -5.03
CA PHE A 120 0.57 10.34 -4.55
C PHE A 120 1.96 10.36 -5.17
N GLY A 121 2.55 11.55 -5.25
CA GLY A 121 3.85 11.77 -5.86
C GLY A 121 3.87 11.44 -7.36
N GLU A 122 5.01 10.99 -7.85
CA GLU A 122 5.23 10.67 -9.26
C GLU A 122 4.68 9.30 -9.69
N MET A 123 4.03 8.57 -8.79
CA MET A 123 3.47 7.25 -9.08
C MET A 123 2.48 7.27 -10.26
N GLN A 124 1.80 8.40 -10.48
CA GLN A 124 0.85 8.57 -11.59
C GLN A 124 1.51 8.30 -12.96
N SER A 125 2.76 8.70 -13.15
CA SER A 125 3.51 8.46 -14.38
C SER A 125 3.90 7.01 -14.61
N ASN A 126 3.90 6.21 -13.56
CA ASN A 126 4.23 4.77 -13.60
C ASN A 126 3.01 3.88 -13.79
N LEU A 127 1.78 4.42 -13.70
CA LEU A 127 0.56 3.64 -13.94
C LEU A 127 0.46 3.24 -15.40
N THR A 128 0.13 1.98 -15.63
CA THR A 128 -0.10 1.42 -16.96
C THR A 128 -1.60 1.15 -17.12
N LYS A 129 -2.13 1.60 -18.24
CA LYS A 129 -3.53 1.29 -18.60
C LYS A 129 -3.68 -0.16 -19.02
#